data_a231f5e39b856328d442f2751733857a
#
_entry.id   a231f5e39b856328d442f2751733857a
#
_cell.length_a   1.000
_cell.length_b   1.000
_cell.length_c   1.000
_cell.angle_alpha   90.00
_cell.angle_beta   90.00
_cell.angle_gamma   90.00
#
_symmetry.space_group_name_H-M   'P 1'
#
loop_
_entity.id
_entity.type
_entity.pdbx_description
1 polymer ?
#
loop_
_entity_poly.entity_id
_entity_poly.type
_entity_poly.pdbx_seq_one_letter_code
_entity_poly.pdbx_strand_id
1 'polypeptide(L)'
;MKSRLFLVAIAAIGSVFGQQASAQSYAITNARIVTVSGATIEKGTIVVRDGLIEAVGANAAAPADAQVFDGTGLTVYPGFVDALTNLGLQAPARPATPAGPGGGGGQAAAAAAAAAAASPSNSNYPAGFRPEEMTLDDVRAGDAQFEANRNAGFTTALTVGRTGIFNGHSALIDLAGSSVSGMTVKNPVALHITFATIPGTYPGSLLGTFSALRQMFNDARRQQEIQKMYAANPKGMKRPEADKSLEALIPALNREIPVVFTANRSIEIVRALDLAKEYNLKAIIAGGQESAEFAGRLKAQDVPVLLSLNFPKRTAAAAPDADPESMETLRFRAEVPKTAGKLAAAGVKFAFQGGGAASVNDFLTNAIKSTENGLAKDAALRAMTLSPAEIFGVNDRTGSIETGKIANLTVVRGDLFGAQKTITHVFIDGTVFEIKPPAQPQGGPGGRGPRGGGQGGGQGANPANSAEPNVAGTYAITIQAPGQP
;
A
#
# COMPACT_ATOMS: atom_id res chain seq x y z
N MET A 1 -23.01 75.13 3.36
CA MET A 1 -21.94 74.34 2.72
C MET A 1 -21.61 73.08 3.53
N LYS A 2 -22.53 72.15 3.73
CA LYS A 2 -22.32 70.88 4.44
C LYS A 2 -23.34 69.82 3.92
N SER A 3 -23.35 69.56 2.60
CA SER A 3 -24.30 68.54 2.08
C SER A 3 -23.89 67.94 0.73
N ARG A 4 -22.59 67.78 0.45
CA ARG A 4 -22.12 67.14 -0.82
C ARG A 4 -20.98 66.12 -0.66
N LEU A 5 -20.79 65.60 0.56
CA LEU A 5 -19.68 64.63 0.82
C LEU A 5 -20.18 63.23 1.22
N PHE A 6 -21.45 62.90 1.03
CA PHE A 6 -22.02 61.61 1.46
C PHE A 6 -22.45 60.66 0.32
N LEU A 7 -22.16 61.04 -0.94
CA LEU A 7 -22.66 60.29 -2.11
C LEU A 7 -21.56 59.56 -2.93
N VAL A 8 -20.32 59.57 -2.47
CA VAL A 8 -19.20 58.87 -3.19
C VAL A 8 -18.71 57.61 -2.47
N ALA A 9 -19.18 57.31 -1.25
CA ALA A 9 -18.74 56.17 -0.44
C ALA A 9 -19.56 54.86 -0.65
N ILE A 10 -20.62 54.86 -1.48
CA ILE A 10 -21.50 53.64 -1.67
C ILE A 10 -21.20 52.91 -3.00
N ALA A 11 -20.39 53.47 -3.89
CA ALA A 11 -20.07 52.81 -5.19
C ALA A 11 -18.84 51.89 -5.18
N ALA A 12 -18.15 51.69 -4.06
CA ALA A 12 -16.93 50.86 -3.96
C ALA A 12 -17.12 49.50 -3.28
N ILE A 13 -18.35 49.04 -2.94
CA ILE A 13 -18.61 47.75 -2.24
C ILE A 13 -19.24 46.71 -3.18
N GLY A 14 -19.17 46.91 -4.49
CA GLY A 14 -19.87 46.05 -5.48
C GLY A 14 -19.01 45.13 -6.33
N SER A 15 -17.79 44.80 -5.99
CA SER A 15 -16.94 43.95 -6.85
C SER A 15 -16.06 42.93 -6.10
N VAL A 16 -16.56 42.33 -5.03
CA VAL A 16 -16.04 41.05 -4.61
C VAL A 16 -16.90 39.99 -5.31
N PHE A 17 -16.79 39.89 -6.63
CA PHE A 17 -17.12 38.67 -7.31
C PHE A 17 -16.13 37.62 -6.78
N GLY A 18 -16.62 36.78 -5.86
CA GLY A 18 -15.93 35.57 -5.52
C GLY A 18 -15.60 34.86 -6.83
N GLN A 19 -14.33 34.63 -7.10
CA GLN A 19 -13.92 33.61 -8.05
C GLN A 19 -14.56 32.31 -7.54
N GLN A 20 -15.74 31.99 -8.09
CA GLN A 20 -16.22 30.61 -8.04
C GLN A 20 -15.11 29.83 -8.71
N ALA A 21 -14.42 29.01 -7.93
CA ALA A 21 -13.56 27.97 -8.48
C ALA A 21 -14.47 27.23 -9.49
N SER A 22 -14.18 27.39 -10.78
CA SER A 22 -14.90 26.67 -11.84
C SER A 22 -14.86 25.21 -11.45
N ALA A 23 -16.01 24.60 -11.21
CA ALA A 23 -16.14 23.18 -11.03
C ALA A 23 -15.41 22.50 -12.19
N GLN A 24 -14.31 21.80 -11.88
CA GLN A 24 -13.45 21.26 -12.94
C GLN A 24 -14.15 20.03 -13.50
N SER A 25 -14.73 20.15 -14.69
CA SER A 25 -15.46 19.09 -15.39
C SER A 25 -14.59 18.47 -16.46
N TYR A 26 -14.55 17.15 -16.49
CA TYR A 26 -13.82 16.38 -17.51
C TYR A 26 -14.74 15.35 -18.18
N ALA A 27 -14.49 15.06 -19.45
CA ALA A 27 -15.16 13.99 -20.18
C ALA A 27 -14.14 13.14 -20.94
N ILE A 28 -14.02 11.86 -20.61
CA ILE A 28 -13.23 10.89 -21.36
C ILE A 28 -14.20 10.21 -22.34
N THR A 29 -14.04 10.47 -23.65
CA THR A 29 -14.94 9.99 -24.69
C THR A 29 -14.30 8.88 -25.51
N ASN A 30 -15.11 8.07 -26.21
CA ASN A 30 -14.66 6.99 -27.10
C ASN A 30 -13.74 5.93 -26.46
N ALA A 31 -13.66 5.84 -25.13
CA ALA A 31 -12.81 4.90 -24.44
C ALA A 31 -13.48 3.54 -24.23
N ARG A 32 -12.67 2.50 -24.15
CA ARG A 32 -13.11 1.23 -23.57
C ARG A 32 -13.12 1.39 -22.05
N ILE A 33 -14.23 1.03 -21.39
CA ILE A 33 -14.40 1.23 -19.95
C ILE A 33 -14.60 -0.11 -19.25
N VAL A 34 -13.70 -0.48 -18.37
CA VAL A 34 -13.80 -1.69 -17.54
C VAL A 34 -14.31 -1.29 -16.17
N THR A 35 -15.60 -1.52 -15.92
CA THR A 35 -16.27 -1.06 -14.69
C THR A 35 -15.90 -1.85 -13.45
N VAL A 36 -15.49 -3.11 -13.59
CA VAL A 36 -15.17 -4.12 -12.56
C VAL A 36 -16.39 -4.61 -11.78
N SER A 37 -17.40 -3.78 -11.56
CA SER A 37 -18.67 -4.15 -10.91
C SER A 37 -19.73 -4.66 -11.90
N GLY A 38 -19.57 -4.35 -13.18
CA GLY A 38 -20.51 -4.70 -14.25
C GLY A 38 -19.82 -5.09 -15.56
N ALA A 39 -20.58 -5.07 -16.64
CA ALA A 39 -20.04 -5.38 -17.97
C ALA A 39 -19.08 -4.30 -18.47
N THR A 40 -18.07 -4.71 -19.23
CA THR A 40 -17.18 -3.80 -19.95
C THR A 40 -17.95 -3.05 -21.04
N ILE A 41 -17.75 -1.74 -21.14
CA ILE A 41 -18.31 -0.90 -22.20
C ILE A 41 -17.19 -0.70 -23.24
N GLU A 42 -17.37 -1.28 -24.43
CA GLU A 42 -16.31 -1.30 -25.46
C GLU A 42 -16.04 0.10 -26.04
N LYS A 43 -17.05 0.97 -26.07
CA LYS A 43 -16.93 2.36 -26.47
C LYS A 43 -17.91 3.19 -25.66
N GLY A 44 -17.42 4.04 -24.80
CA GLY A 44 -18.25 4.84 -23.91
C GLY A 44 -17.61 6.16 -23.51
N THR A 45 -18.35 6.90 -22.71
CA THR A 45 -17.93 8.18 -22.12
C THR A 45 -18.02 8.10 -20.61
N ILE A 46 -17.04 8.67 -19.91
CA ILE A 46 -17.07 8.94 -18.48
C ILE A 46 -17.06 10.45 -18.30
N VAL A 47 -18.03 10.97 -17.56
CA VAL A 47 -18.10 12.37 -17.17
C VAL A 47 -17.71 12.50 -15.70
N VAL A 48 -16.76 13.36 -15.40
CA VAL A 48 -16.29 13.66 -14.05
C VAL A 48 -16.62 15.11 -13.75
N ARG A 49 -17.24 15.35 -12.60
CA ARG A 49 -17.54 16.68 -12.08
C ARG A 49 -17.33 16.72 -10.57
N ASP A 50 -16.63 17.74 -10.09
CA ASP A 50 -16.37 17.95 -8.65
C ASP A 50 -15.75 16.73 -7.96
N GLY A 51 -14.81 16.05 -8.64
CA GLY A 51 -14.17 14.86 -8.09
C GLY A 51 -14.97 13.56 -8.19
N LEU A 52 -16.23 13.61 -8.64
CA LEU A 52 -17.12 12.45 -8.74
C LEU A 52 -17.40 12.05 -10.19
N ILE A 53 -17.71 10.78 -10.38
CA ILE A 53 -18.23 10.26 -11.63
C ILE A 53 -19.71 10.68 -11.76
N GLU A 54 -19.99 11.67 -12.60
CA GLU A 54 -21.36 12.16 -12.85
C GLU A 54 -22.15 11.21 -13.74
N ALA A 55 -21.50 10.71 -14.80
CA ALA A 55 -22.13 9.77 -15.72
C ALA A 55 -21.11 8.82 -16.33
N VAL A 56 -21.53 7.59 -16.63
CA VAL A 56 -20.75 6.58 -17.34
C VAL A 56 -21.67 5.75 -18.23
N GLY A 57 -21.29 5.55 -19.49
CA GLY A 57 -22.08 4.71 -20.39
C GLY A 57 -21.70 4.90 -21.86
N ALA A 58 -22.24 4.01 -22.72
CA ALA A 58 -22.08 4.11 -24.17
C ALA A 58 -22.76 5.37 -24.75
N ASN A 59 -23.84 5.82 -24.11
CA ASN A 59 -24.63 6.95 -24.55
C ASN A 59 -24.47 8.20 -23.67
N ALA A 60 -23.52 8.20 -22.75
CA ALA A 60 -23.25 9.38 -21.93
C ALA A 60 -22.67 10.50 -22.81
N ALA A 61 -23.25 11.69 -22.69
CA ALA A 61 -22.81 12.86 -23.47
C ALA A 61 -21.82 13.68 -22.65
N ALA A 62 -20.78 14.18 -23.32
CA ALA A 62 -19.85 15.13 -22.71
C ALA A 62 -20.57 16.49 -22.52
N PRO A 63 -20.60 17.06 -21.30
CA PRO A 63 -21.13 18.40 -21.07
C PRO A 63 -20.33 19.45 -21.86
N ALA A 64 -21.00 20.54 -22.24
CA ALA A 64 -20.37 21.61 -23.04
C ALA A 64 -19.27 22.36 -22.27
N ASP A 65 -19.30 22.35 -20.97
CA ASP A 65 -18.33 22.97 -20.07
C ASP A 65 -17.19 22.03 -19.66
N ALA A 66 -17.22 20.75 -20.10
CA ALA A 66 -16.19 19.79 -19.75
C ALA A 66 -14.97 19.85 -20.67
N GLN A 67 -13.79 19.71 -20.08
CA GLN A 67 -12.56 19.45 -20.83
C GLN A 67 -12.62 18.02 -21.39
N VAL A 68 -12.62 17.88 -22.72
CA VAL A 68 -12.77 16.57 -23.37
C VAL A 68 -11.42 15.93 -23.63
N PHE A 69 -11.27 14.67 -23.20
CA PHE A 69 -10.17 13.78 -23.53
C PHE A 69 -10.66 12.71 -24.52
N ASP A 70 -10.03 12.61 -25.68
CA ASP A 70 -10.32 11.52 -26.61
C ASP A 70 -9.65 10.22 -26.16
N GLY A 71 -10.44 9.27 -25.73
CA GLY A 71 -10.03 7.95 -25.27
C GLY A 71 -9.93 6.89 -26.36
N THR A 72 -9.91 7.28 -27.63
CA THR A 72 -9.78 6.32 -28.75
C THR A 72 -8.51 5.48 -28.62
N GLY A 73 -8.66 4.15 -28.58
CA GLY A 73 -7.57 3.21 -28.36
C GLY A 73 -7.05 3.13 -26.92
N LEU A 74 -7.74 3.78 -25.98
CA LEU A 74 -7.44 3.72 -24.55
C LEU A 74 -8.49 2.90 -23.81
N THR A 75 -8.04 2.27 -22.72
CA THR A 75 -8.92 1.57 -21.78
C THR A 75 -8.86 2.28 -20.43
N VAL A 76 -10.02 2.59 -19.87
CA VAL A 76 -10.15 3.20 -18.54
C VAL A 76 -10.52 2.12 -17.54
N TYR A 77 -9.73 2.04 -16.49
CA TYR A 77 -9.92 1.17 -15.34
C TYR A 77 -10.23 2.01 -14.10
N PRO A 78 -10.88 1.45 -13.05
CA PRO A 78 -10.84 2.07 -11.73
C PRO A 78 -9.39 2.25 -11.29
N GLY A 79 -9.12 3.31 -10.55
CA GLY A 79 -7.79 3.54 -9.99
C GLY A 79 -7.32 2.38 -9.14
N PHE A 80 -6.04 2.04 -9.23
CA PHE A 80 -5.49 0.93 -8.45
C PHE A 80 -5.35 1.32 -6.98
N VAL A 81 -5.62 0.35 -6.12
CA VAL A 81 -5.52 0.48 -4.67
C VAL A 81 -4.40 -0.44 -4.17
N ASP A 82 -3.40 0.11 -3.52
CA ASP A 82 -2.46 -0.70 -2.77
C ASP A 82 -3.02 -0.98 -1.37
N ALA A 83 -3.30 -2.25 -1.10
CA ALA A 83 -4.03 -2.65 0.10
C ALA A 83 -3.18 -2.60 1.38
N LEU A 84 -1.87 -2.35 1.31
CA LEU A 84 -1.03 -2.11 2.49
C LEU A 84 0.30 -1.49 2.10
N THR A 85 0.56 -0.27 2.61
CA THR A 85 1.78 0.48 2.37
C THR A 85 2.23 1.25 3.60
N ASN A 86 3.33 2.00 3.44
CA ASN A 86 3.77 3.03 4.37
C ASN A 86 3.90 4.38 3.64
N LEU A 87 3.14 4.59 2.58
CA LEU A 87 3.18 5.81 1.78
C LEU A 87 2.75 7.01 2.61
N GLY A 88 3.40 8.14 2.39
CA GLY A 88 3.16 9.38 3.13
C GLY A 88 3.80 9.44 4.51
N LEU A 89 4.35 8.35 5.02
CA LEU A 89 5.04 8.33 6.30
C LEU A 89 6.52 8.70 6.13
N GLN A 90 7.01 9.55 7.01
CA GLN A 90 8.41 9.90 7.02
C GLN A 90 9.28 8.64 7.21
N ALA A 91 10.25 8.44 6.32
CA ALA A 91 11.22 7.38 6.54
C ALA A 91 11.94 7.64 7.89
N PRO A 92 12.14 6.60 8.73
CA PRO A 92 12.94 6.79 9.93
C PRO A 92 14.28 7.39 9.53
N ALA A 93 14.69 8.45 10.27
CA ALA A 93 15.95 9.12 10.01
C ALA A 93 17.06 8.06 9.97
N ARG A 94 17.75 7.97 8.83
CA ARG A 94 18.91 7.07 8.71
C ARG A 94 19.92 7.56 9.72
N PRO A 95 20.36 6.76 10.70
CA PRO A 95 21.41 7.19 11.60
C PRO A 95 22.57 7.66 10.72
N ALA A 96 23.04 8.88 10.96
CA ALA A 96 24.25 9.36 10.31
C ALA A 96 25.36 8.36 10.66
N THR A 97 25.86 7.65 9.68
CA THR A 97 26.98 6.73 9.86
C THR A 97 28.16 7.59 10.30
N PRO A 98 28.70 7.43 11.52
CA PRO A 98 29.96 8.08 11.82
C PRO A 98 30.98 7.46 10.88
N ALA A 99 31.62 8.26 10.06
CA ALA A 99 32.75 7.86 9.26
C ALA A 99 33.91 7.54 10.23
N GLY A 100 34.03 6.25 10.58
CA GLY A 100 35.10 5.76 11.44
C GLY A 100 35.30 4.26 11.22
N PRO A 101 36.53 3.77 11.04
CA PRO A 101 36.82 2.36 10.87
C PRO A 101 36.76 1.66 12.22
N GLY A 102 35.71 0.83 12.45
CA GLY A 102 35.65 -0.08 13.60
C GLY A 102 34.30 -0.22 14.22
N GLY A 103 33.63 -1.30 13.90
CA GLY A 103 32.70 -2.09 14.71
C GLY A 103 31.65 -1.35 15.55
N GLY A 104 30.41 -1.23 15.05
CA GLY A 104 29.37 -0.66 15.88
C GLY A 104 27.94 -0.73 15.34
N GLY A 105 27.65 -1.60 14.39
CA GLY A 105 26.30 -1.70 13.79
C GLY A 105 25.17 -2.00 14.78
N GLY A 106 25.50 -2.61 15.92
CA GLY A 106 24.52 -2.90 16.97
C GLY A 106 24.12 -1.68 17.81
N GLN A 107 25.04 -0.74 18.07
CA GLN A 107 24.77 0.45 18.91
C GLN A 107 23.91 1.50 18.21
N ALA A 108 24.09 1.67 16.87
CA ALA A 108 23.29 2.61 16.08
C ALA A 108 21.82 2.15 15.95
N ALA A 109 21.59 0.84 15.79
CA ALA A 109 20.25 0.27 15.77
C ALA A 109 19.59 0.35 17.16
N ALA A 110 20.34 0.13 18.23
CA ALA A 110 19.86 0.28 19.61
C ALA A 110 19.56 1.75 19.95
N ALA A 111 20.37 2.71 19.47
CA ALA A 111 20.13 4.14 19.67
C ALA A 111 18.91 4.64 18.86
N ALA A 112 18.69 4.13 17.66
CA ALA A 112 17.49 4.44 16.87
C ALA A 112 16.22 3.87 17.50
N ALA A 113 16.29 2.62 18.03
CA ALA A 113 15.20 2.00 18.79
C ALA A 113 14.92 2.76 20.09
N ALA A 114 15.96 3.21 20.82
CA ALA A 114 15.84 4.02 22.02
C ALA A 114 15.26 5.41 21.74
N ALA A 115 15.63 6.04 20.61
CA ALA A 115 15.06 7.33 20.21
C ALA A 115 13.58 7.19 19.80
N ALA A 116 13.20 6.10 19.13
CA ALA A 116 11.80 5.79 18.83
C ALA A 116 11.00 5.49 20.12
N ALA A 117 11.65 4.88 21.13
CA ALA A 117 11.05 4.64 22.44
C ALA A 117 10.86 5.93 23.25
N ALA A 118 11.67 6.95 23.01
CA ALA A 118 11.70 8.21 23.78
C ALA A 118 10.68 9.25 23.29
N SER A 119 9.85 8.97 22.27
CA SER A 119 8.78 9.88 21.86
C SER A 119 7.83 10.11 23.04
N PRO A 120 7.58 11.37 23.44
CA PRO A 120 6.70 11.67 24.55
C PRO A 120 5.27 11.26 24.18
N SER A 121 4.81 10.14 24.69
CA SER A 121 3.40 9.73 24.60
C SER A 121 2.84 9.61 26.01
N ASN A 122 1.59 10.00 26.19
CA ASN A 122 0.83 9.80 27.43
C ASN A 122 0.38 8.32 27.59
N SER A 123 1.02 7.39 26.90
CA SER A 123 0.74 5.97 27.00
C SER A 123 1.48 5.32 28.16
N ASN A 124 0.81 4.42 28.87
CA ASN A 124 1.40 3.57 29.90
C ASN A 124 2.25 2.42 29.33
N TYR A 125 2.27 2.26 28.01
CA TYR A 125 2.92 1.16 27.32
C TYR A 125 4.15 1.62 26.54
N PRO A 126 5.16 0.76 26.36
CA PRO A 126 6.35 1.09 25.60
C PRO A 126 6.04 1.35 24.11
N ALA A 127 6.93 2.06 23.44
CA ALA A 127 6.85 2.28 21.99
C ALA A 127 6.70 0.94 21.25
N GLY A 128 5.82 0.90 20.23
CA GLY A 128 5.48 -0.31 19.49
C GLY A 128 4.49 -1.23 20.19
N PHE A 129 3.99 -0.83 21.37
CA PHE A 129 2.91 -1.54 22.09
C PHE A 129 1.76 -0.59 22.41
N ARG A 130 1.46 0.31 21.45
CA ARG A 130 0.51 1.42 21.57
C ARG A 130 -0.55 1.33 20.49
N PRO A 131 -1.65 0.61 20.73
CA PRO A 131 -2.73 0.50 19.75
C PRO A 131 -3.45 1.82 19.45
N GLU A 132 -3.32 2.84 20.31
CA GLU A 132 -3.92 4.16 20.16
C GLU A 132 -3.27 5.02 19.07
N GLU A 133 -2.11 4.64 18.56
CA GLU A 133 -1.42 5.42 17.53
C GLU A 133 -2.24 5.47 16.24
N MET A 134 -2.44 6.68 15.73
CA MET A 134 -3.19 6.93 14.50
C MET A 134 -2.20 7.26 13.37
N THR A 135 -2.09 6.37 12.40
CA THR A 135 -1.16 6.56 11.27
C THR A 135 -1.41 7.88 10.52
N LEU A 136 -2.67 8.35 10.48
CA LEU A 136 -3.01 9.59 9.78
C LEU A 136 -2.28 10.82 10.33
N ASP A 137 -1.94 10.83 11.62
CA ASP A 137 -1.26 11.96 12.27
C ASP A 137 0.19 12.13 11.75
N ASP A 138 0.79 11.04 11.24
CA ASP A 138 2.13 11.02 10.68
C ASP A 138 2.18 11.17 9.15
N VAL A 139 1.01 11.13 8.48
CA VAL A 139 0.93 11.28 7.02
C VAL A 139 1.23 12.72 6.61
N ARG A 140 2.00 12.86 5.53
CA ARG A 140 2.34 14.15 4.93
C ARG A 140 1.78 14.26 3.53
N ALA A 141 1.06 15.34 3.25
CA ALA A 141 0.62 15.66 1.90
C ALA A 141 1.82 16.07 1.03
N GLY A 142 1.75 15.74 -0.26
CA GLY A 142 2.78 16.14 -1.23
C GLY A 142 4.07 15.32 -1.17
N ASP A 143 4.05 14.14 -0.57
CA ASP A 143 5.20 13.23 -0.56
C ASP A 143 5.59 12.82 -1.99
N ALA A 144 6.90 12.91 -2.31
CA ALA A 144 7.45 12.52 -3.62
C ALA A 144 7.20 11.04 -3.98
N GLN A 145 7.00 10.18 -2.98
CA GLN A 145 6.64 8.77 -3.20
C GLN A 145 5.27 8.63 -3.87
N PHE A 146 4.36 9.58 -3.69
CA PHE A 146 3.04 9.55 -4.34
C PHE A 146 3.15 9.65 -5.86
N GLU A 147 4.07 10.45 -6.38
CA GLU A 147 4.28 10.59 -7.82
C GLU A 147 4.66 9.25 -8.47
N ALA A 148 5.60 8.51 -7.88
CA ALA A 148 6.00 7.20 -8.39
C ALA A 148 4.84 6.20 -8.42
N ASN A 149 3.97 6.22 -7.40
CA ASN A 149 2.79 5.36 -7.34
C ASN A 149 1.70 5.80 -8.34
N ARG A 150 1.46 7.10 -8.49
CA ARG A 150 0.56 7.63 -9.53
C ARG A 150 1.02 7.22 -10.92
N ASN A 151 2.31 7.32 -11.20
CA ASN A 151 2.89 6.92 -12.48
C ASN A 151 2.71 5.42 -12.77
N ALA A 152 2.53 4.59 -11.74
CA ALA A 152 2.19 3.18 -11.84
C ALA A 152 0.66 2.91 -11.83
N GLY A 153 -0.19 3.95 -11.82
CA GLY A 153 -1.65 3.83 -11.90
C GLY A 153 -2.35 3.71 -10.54
N PHE A 154 -1.65 3.86 -9.44
CA PHE A 154 -2.28 3.86 -8.13
C PHE A 154 -2.91 5.21 -7.83
N THR A 155 -4.13 5.16 -7.32
CA THR A 155 -4.88 6.34 -6.90
C THR A 155 -5.04 6.41 -5.41
N THR A 156 -5.10 5.25 -4.76
CA THR A 156 -5.46 5.10 -3.34
C THR A 156 -4.53 4.09 -2.68
N ALA A 157 -4.19 4.29 -1.42
CA ALA A 157 -3.37 3.37 -0.65
C ALA A 157 -3.82 3.29 0.81
N LEU A 158 -3.78 2.08 1.38
CA LEU A 158 -3.89 1.89 2.82
C LEU A 158 -2.50 2.11 3.42
N THR A 159 -2.35 3.15 4.23
CA THR A 159 -1.10 3.44 4.92
C THR A 159 -1.18 3.05 6.40
N VAL A 160 -0.07 2.51 6.93
CA VAL A 160 0.05 2.05 8.31
C VAL A 160 1.45 2.29 8.86
N GLY A 161 1.59 2.42 10.18
CA GLY A 161 2.86 2.55 10.89
C GLY A 161 3.85 1.43 10.55
N ARG A 162 5.15 1.73 10.65
CA ARG A 162 6.22 0.84 10.14
C ARG A 162 6.73 -0.15 11.18
N THR A 163 6.56 0.12 12.47
CA THR A 163 7.24 -0.59 13.56
C THR A 163 6.30 -0.94 14.70
N GLY A 164 6.69 -1.96 15.46
CA GLY A 164 5.97 -2.35 16.66
C GLY A 164 5.20 -3.67 16.52
N ILE A 165 4.64 -4.09 17.64
CA ILE A 165 3.67 -5.21 17.72
C ILE A 165 2.29 -4.68 17.34
N PHE A 166 1.87 -3.53 17.91
CA PHE A 166 0.80 -2.73 17.36
C PHE A 166 1.41 -1.65 16.46
N ASN A 167 1.03 -1.67 15.19
CA ASN A 167 1.45 -0.65 14.22
C ASN A 167 0.46 0.53 14.17
N GLY A 168 -0.49 0.58 15.13
CA GLY A 168 -1.53 1.58 15.21
C GLY A 168 -2.70 1.33 14.26
N HIS A 169 -3.52 2.36 14.08
CA HIS A 169 -4.67 2.35 13.18
C HIS A 169 -4.28 2.87 11.81
N SER A 170 -4.62 2.11 10.77
CA SER A 170 -4.37 2.51 9.39
C SER A 170 -5.38 3.53 8.87
N ALA A 171 -4.94 4.31 7.87
CA ALA A 171 -5.77 5.22 7.11
C ALA A 171 -5.75 4.86 5.62
N LEU A 172 -6.89 4.98 4.95
CA LEU A 172 -7.00 4.89 3.50
C LEU A 172 -6.94 6.30 2.94
N ILE A 173 -5.94 6.56 2.10
CA ILE A 173 -5.67 7.88 1.54
C ILE A 173 -5.63 7.83 0.01
N ASP A 174 -6.12 8.88 -0.61
CA ASP A 174 -5.87 9.15 -2.02
C ASP A 174 -4.47 9.73 -2.21
N LEU A 175 -3.81 9.38 -3.32
CA LEU A 175 -2.42 9.77 -3.59
C LEU A 175 -2.30 11.17 -4.23
N ALA A 176 -3.30 12.02 -4.02
CA ALA A 176 -3.32 13.40 -4.45
C ALA A 176 -4.07 14.26 -3.44
N GLY A 177 -3.71 15.52 -3.33
CA GLY A 177 -4.34 16.48 -2.44
C GLY A 177 -3.33 17.43 -1.83
N SER A 178 -3.80 18.62 -1.46
CA SER A 178 -3.00 19.68 -0.83
C SER A 178 -2.97 19.58 0.70
N SER A 179 -3.86 18.78 1.27
CA SER A 179 -3.98 18.58 2.72
C SER A 179 -4.26 17.12 3.05
N VAL A 180 -3.83 16.69 4.23
CA VAL A 180 -4.06 15.31 4.71
C VAL A 180 -5.56 15.02 4.83
N SER A 181 -6.36 15.97 5.29
CA SER A 181 -7.83 15.81 5.39
C SER A 181 -8.48 15.63 4.02
N GLY A 182 -8.02 16.37 3.00
CA GLY A 182 -8.54 16.25 1.63
C GLY A 182 -8.16 14.91 0.97
N MET A 183 -7.03 14.32 1.36
CA MET A 183 -6.58 13.02 0.86
C MET A 183 -7.24 11.83 1.58
N THR A 184 -7.89 12.05 2.73
CA THR A 184 -8.40 10.97 3.56
C THR A 184 -9.70 10.40 3.01
N VAL A 185 -9.68 9.16 2.55
CA VAL A 185 -10.89 8.42 2.14
C VAL A 185 -11.59 7.84 3.36
N LYS A 186 -10.83 7.19 4.27
CA LYS A 186 -11.36 6.61 5.52
C LYS A 186 -10.29 6.56 6.61
N ASN A 187 -10.67 6.94 7.82
CA ASN A 187 -9.83 6.83 9.02
C ASN A 187 -10.70 6.72 10.29
N PRO A 188 -10.44 5.77 11.21
CA PRO A 188 -9.54 4.62 11.04
C PRO A 188 -10.14 3.55 10.10
N VAL A 189 -9.26 2.74 9.48
CA VAL A 189 -9.69 1.59 8.67
C VAL A 189 -9.61 0.30 9.47
N ALA A 190 -8.47 0.03 10.10
CA ALA A 190 -8.19 -1.20 10.84
C ALA A 190 -7.12 -0.98 11.90
N LEU A 191 -7.12 -1.79 12.95
CA LEU A 191 -6.01 -1.94 13.89
C LEU A 191 -5.01 -2.94 13.32
N HIS A 192 -3.72 -2.64 13.35
CA HIS A 192 -2.67 -3.52 12.81
C HIS A 192 -1.83 -4.15 13.89
N ILE A 193 -1.60 -5.47 13.77
CA ILE A 193 -0.78 -6.27 14.69
C ILE A 193 0.26 -7.05 13.88
N THR A 194 1.52 -6.96 14.31
CA THR A 194 2.63 -7.72 13.74
C THR A 194 3.22 -8.63 14.81
N PHE A 195 3.44 -9.91 14.47
CA PHE A 195 4.09 -10.87 15.38
C PHE A 195 5.61 -10.66 15.35
N ALA A 196 6.05 -9.56 15.93
CA ALA A 196 7.45 -9.17 16.04
C ALA A 196 7.88 -9.10 17.52
N THR A 197 9.16 -9.10 17.72
CA THR A 197 9.77 -8.75 19.02
C THR A 197 10.33 -7.34 18.93
N ILE A 198 10.35 -6.64 20.05
CA ILE A 198 10.95 -5.30 20.14
C ILE A 198 12.33 -5.45 20.79
N PRO A 199 13.43 -5.20 20.07
CA PRO A 199 14.77 -5.33 20.65
C PRO A 199 14.94 -4.47 21.90
N GLY A 200 15.51 -5.07 22.96
CA GLY A 200 15.84 -4.36 24.21
C GLY A 200 14.66 -4.04 25.12
N THR A 201 13.43 -4.45 24.79
CA THR A 201 12.24 -4.25 25.61
C THR A 201 11.41 -5.53 25.73
N TYR A 202 10.46 -5.56 26.68
CA TYR A 202 9.44 -6.61 26.74
C TYR A 202 8.36 -6.36 25.68
N PRO A 203 7.88 -7.41 24.98
CA PRO A 203 8.26 -8.82 25.03
C PRO A 203 9.46 -9.13 24.11
N GLY A 204 10.48 -9.80 24.67
CA GLY A 204 11.72 -10.19 23.99
C GLY A 204 11.62 -11.50 23.20
N SER A 205 10.45 -12.16 23.15
CA SER A 205 10.22 -13.42 22.43
C SER A 205 8.83 -13.48 21.82
N LEU A 206 8.63 -14.30 20.79
CA LEU A 206 7.32 -14.52 20.18
C LEU A 206 6.30 -15.06 21.21
N LEU A 207 6.70 -15.95 22.10
CA LEU A 207 5.82 -16.43 23.18
C LEU A 207 5.37 -15.28 24.08
N GLY A 208 6.31 -14.41 24.47
CA GLY A 208 6.01 -13.19 25.22
C GLY A 208 5.08 -12.25 24.46
N THR A 209 5.27 -12.11 23.15
CA THR A 209 4.37 -11.29 22.28
C THR A 209 2.94 -11.79 22.33
N PHE A 210 2.70 -13.12 22.19
CA PHE A 210 1.36 -13.67 22.25
C PHE A 210 0.74 -13.57 23.65
N SER A 211 1.54 -13.73 24.71
CA SER A 211 1.08 -13.54 26.08
C SER A 211 0.69 -12.10 26.36
N ALA A 212 1.50 -11.14 25.91
CA ALA A 212 1.23 -9.73 26.06
C ALA A 212 0.01 -9.26 25.26
N LEU A 213 -0.18 -9.75 24.02
CA LEU A 213 -1.38 -9.48 23.23
C LEU A 213 -2.65 -9.97 23.96
N ARG A 214 -2.64 -11.21 24.49
CA ARG A 214 -3.76 -11.73 25.27
C ARG A 214 -4.02 -10.91 26.51
N GLN A 215 -2.96 -10.51 27.23
CA GLN A 215 -3.11 -9.67 28.41
C GLN A 215 -3.80 -8.36 28.06
N MET A 216 -3.34 -7.65 27.01
CA MET A 216 -3.96 -6.38 26.61
C MET A 216 -5.42 -6.54 26.18
N PHE A 217 -5.77 -7.58 25.41
CA PHE A 217 -7.17 -7.83 25.05
C PHE A 217 -8.04 -8.15 26.26
N ASN A 218 -7.53 -8.92 27.24
CA ASN A 218 -8.24 -9.21 28.46
C ASN A 218 -8.42 -7.95 29.34
N ASP A 219 -7.39 -7.13 29.45
CA ASP A 219 -7.44 -5.87 30.21
C ASP A 219 -8.43 -4.88 29.55
N ALA A 220 -8.43 -4.80 28.20
CA ALA A 220 -9.40 -3.99 27.48
C ALA A 220 -10.85 -4.46 27.69
N ARG A 221 -11.11 -5.78 27.67
CA ARG A 221 -12.43 -6.33 28.02
C ARG A 221 -12.84 -5.95 29.44
N ARG A 222 -11.93 -6.15 30.40
CA ARG A 222 -12.20 -5.78 31.80
C ARG A 222 -12.48 -4.29 31.96
N GLN A 223 -11.70 -3.44 31.29
CA GLN A 223 -11.93 -1.99 31.33
C GLN A 223 -13.29 -1.64 30.77
N GLN A 224 -13.68 -2.22 29.62
CA GLN A 224 -14.98 -2.02 29.03
C GLN A 224 -16.12 -2.44 29.97
N GLU A 225 -15.98 -3.56 30.67
CA GLU A 225 -16.97 -4.03 31.65
C GLU A 225 -17.09 -3.06 32.84
N ILE A 226 -15.95 -2.61 33.38
CA ILE A 226 -15.93 -1.62 34.48
C ILE A 226 -16.58 -0.30 34.04
N GLN A 227 -16.26 0.17 32.83
CA GLN A 227 -16.87 1.39 32.27
C GLN A 227 -18.40 1.24 32.12
N LYS A 228 -18.87 0.09 31.63
CA LYS A 228 -20.31 -0.23 31.52
C LYS A 228 -20.99 -0.26 32.88
N MET A 229 -20.39 -0.92 33.89
CA MET A 229 -20.92 -0.95 35.25
C MET A 229 -21.01 0.45 35.87
N TYR A 230 -19.93 1.23 35.71
CA TYR A 230 -19.90 2.61 36.21
C TYR A 230 -20.94 3.50 35.50
N ALA A 231 -21.11 3.39 34.20
CA ALA A 231 -22.13 4.13 33.46
C ALA A 231 -23.55 3.75 33.86
N ALA A 232 -23.79 2.47 34.19
CA ALA A 232 -25.09 2.01 34.65
C ALA A 232 -25.43 2.47 36.06
N ASN A 233 -24.46 2.42 37.00
CA ASN A 233 -24.64 2.89 38.39
C ASN A 233 -23.30 3.28 39.01
N PRO A 234 -22.92 4.55 39.04
CA PRO A 234 -21.66 5.03 39.63
C PRO A 234 -21.65 5.02 41.17
N LYS A 235 -22.77 4.75 41.81
CA LYS A 235 -22.90 4.84 43.26
C LYS A 235 -22.05 3.75 43.94
N GLY A 236 -21.12 4.17 44.79
CA GLY A 236 -20.19 3.25 45.49
C GLY A 236 -19.01 2.77 44.66
N MET A 237 -18.85 3.23 43.42
CA MET A 237 -17.70 2.90 42.56
C MET A 237 -16.74 4.08 42.42
N LYS A 238 -15.43 3.81 42.49
CA LYS A 238 -14.43 4.79 42.08
C LYS A 238 -14.54 4.96 40.56
N ARG A 239 -14.43 6.22 40.10
CA ARG A 239 -14.41 6.49 38.65
C ARG A 239 -13.26 5.69 37.99
N PRO A 240 -13.54 4.93 36.92
CA PRO A 240 -12.51 4.19 36.18
C PRO A 240 -11.44 5.16 35.67
N GLU A 241 -10.21 4.75 35.73
CA GLU A 241 -9.08 5.48 35.11
C GLU A 241 -9.16 5.29 33.59
N ALA A 242 -8.93 6.35 32.85
CA ALA A 242 -8.86 6.29 31.41
C ALA A 242 -7.50 5.71 31.00
N ASP A 243 -7.50 4.67 30.18
CA ASP A 243 -6.32 4.11 29.54
C ASP A 243 -6.53 4.12 28.02
N LYS A 244 -5.87 5.04 27.33
CA LYS A 244 -6.02 5.24 25.88
C LYS A 244 -5.67 4.01 25.07
N SER A 245 -4.66 3.24 25.51
CA SER A 245 -4.22 2.05 24.80
C SER A 245 -5.26 0.94 24.90
N LEU A 246 -5.84 0.73 26.08
CA LEU A 246 -6.91 -0.27 26.25
C LEU A 246 -8.21 0.19 25.56
N GLU A 247 -8.55 1.48 25.65
CA GLU A 247 -9.72 2.05 24.97
C GLU A 247 -9.63 1.91 23.44
N ALA A 248 -8.45 2.04 22.86
CA ALA A 248 -8.22 1.85 21.42
C ALA A 248 -8.47 0.41 20.93
N LEU A 249 -8.43 -0.58 21.83
CA LEU A 249 -8.76 -1.99 21.51
C LEU A 249 -10.27 -2.28 21.53
N ILE A 250 -11.07 -1.46 22.22
CA ILE A 250 -12.51 -1.69 22.40
C ILE A 250 -13.27 -1.78 21.07
N PRO A 251 -13.05 -0.88 20.07
CA PRO A 251 -13.71 -0.99 18.77
C PRO A 251 -13.40 -2.30 18.04
N ALA A 252 -12.17 -2.83 18.17
CA ALA A 252 -11.80 -4.13 17.61
C ALA A 252 -12.52 -5.29 18.31
N LEU A 253 -12.60 -5.27 19.64
CA LEU A 253 -13.35 -6.24 20.45
C LEU A 253 -14.85 -6.23 20.18
N ASN A 254 -15.40 -5.05 19.87
CA ASN A 254 -16.80 -4.88 19.47
C ASN A 254 -17.05 -5.24 17.99
N ARG A 255 -16.00 -5.59 17.21
CA ARG A 255 -16.07 -5.85 15.77
C ARG A 255 -16.48 -4.62 14.92
N GLU A 256 -16.33 -3.42 15.46
CA GLU A 256 -16.60 -2.16 14.76
C GLU A 256 -15.53 -1.88 13.71
N ILE A 257 -14.27 -2.17 14.04
CA ILE A 257 -13.13 -2.13 13.12
C ILE A 257 -12.47 -3.51 13.01
N PRO A 258 -11.91 -3.87 11.84
CA PRO A 258 -11.16 -5.10 11.69
C PRO A 258 -9.76 -5.00 12.33
N VAL A 259 -9.19 -6.19 12.60
CA VAL A 259 -7.80 -6.34 13.03
C VAL A 259 -7.01 -7.01 11.92
N VAL A 260 -5.98 -6.33 11.42
CA VAL A 260 -5.06 -6.84 10.41
C VAL A 260 -3.87 -7.48 11.10
N PHE A 261 -3.66 -8.77 10.87
CA PHE A 261 -2.51 -9.51 11.35
C PHE A 261 -1.49 -9.69 10.23
N THR A 262 -0.28 -9.15 10.40
CA THR A 262 0.82 -9.42 9.49
C THR A 262 1.33 -10.84 9.71
N ALA A 263 1.07 -11.73 8.75
CA ALA A 263 1.39 -13.15 8.82
C ALA A 263 1.67 -13.69 7.41
N ASN A 264 2.92 -14.07 7.13
CA ASN A 264 3.35 -14.61 5.84
C ASN A 264 3.43 -16.14 5.85
N ARG A 265 3.93 -16.70 6.94
CA ARG A 265 4.19 -18.13 7.09
C ARG A 265 3.00 -18.85 7.71
N SER A 266 2.87 -20.13 7.38
CA SER A 266 1.82 -21.03 7.86
C SER A 266 1.59 -20.95 9.37
N ILE A 267 2.67 -20.99 10.15
CA ILE A 267 2.58 -20.93 11.62
C ILE A 267 2.03 -19.59 12.13
N GLU A 268 2.36 -18.48 11.47
CA GLU A 268 1.87 -17.15 11.84
C GLU A 268 0.39 -17.02 11.51
N ILE A 269 -0.03 -17.53 10.32
CA ILE A 269 -1.43 -17.52 9.88
C ILE A 269 -2.31 -18.29 10.84
N VAL A 270 -1.87 -19.51 11.26
CA VAL A 270 -2.60 -20.32 12.25
C VAL A 270 -2.77 -19.56 13.55
N ARG A 271 -1.70 -18.95 14.08
CA ARG A 271 -1.73 -18.18 15.33
C ARG A 271 -2.62 -16.95 15.23
N ALA A 272 -2.60 -16.23 14.09
CA ALA A 272 -3.49 -15.10 13.85
C ALA A 272 -4.97 -15.55 13.87
N LEU A 273 -5.31 -16.63 13.18
CA LEU A 273 -6.65 -17.17 13.12
C LEU A 273 -7.14 -17.70 14.49
N ASP A 274 -6.24 -18.30 15.29
CA ASP A 274 -6.55 -18.75 16.64
C ASP A 274 -6.83 -17.58 17.58
N LEU A 275 -5.98 -16.54 17.54
CA LEU A 275 -6.17 -15.33 18.34
C LEU A 275 -7.45 -14.58 17.94
N ALA A 276 -7.71 -14.47 16.64
CA ALA A 276 -8.94 -13.88 16.13
C ALA A 276 -10.19 -14.61 16.63
N LYS A 277 -10.17 -15.96 16.64
CA LYS A 277 -11.25 -16.78 17.15
C LYS A 277 -11.42 -16.62 18.67
N GLU A 278 -10.31 -16.62 19.42
CA GLU A 278 -10.29 -16.49 20.90
C GLU A 278 -10.97 -15.21 21.36
N TYR A 279 -10.73 -14.09 20.65
CA TYR A 279 -11.27 -12.77 20.98
C TYR A 279 -12.46 -12.35 20.12
N ASN A 280 -12.96 -13.22 19.23
CA ASN A 280 -14.05 -12.94 18.30
C ASN A 280 -13.79 -11.69 17.43
N LEU A 281 -12.55 -11.52 16.94
CA LEU A 281 -12.15 -10.37 16.15
C LEU A 281 -12.60 -10.52 14.69
N LYS A 282 -12.84 -9.39 14.02
CA LYS A 282 -12.99 -9.33 12.56
C LYS A 282 -11.59 -9.28 11.95
N ALA A 283 -11.02 -10.46 11.65
CA ALA A 283 -9.63 -10.57 11.23
C ALA A 283 -9.44 -10.34 9.73
N ILE A 284 -8.26 -9.82 9.39
CA ILE A 284 -7.70 -9.75 8.04
C ILE A 284 -6.26 -10.25 8.13
N ILE A 285 -5.82 -11.11 7.21
CA ILE A 285 -4.41 -11.53 7.12
C ILE A 285 -3.68 -10.62 6.12
N ALA A 286 -2.58 -10.00 6.54
CA ALA A 286 -1.69 -9.25 5.65
C ALA A 286 -0.40 -10.04 5.40
N GLY A 287 0.08 -10.03 4.16
CA GLY A 287 1.19 -10.85 3.70
C GLY A 287 0.71 -12.14 3.06
N GLY A 288 0.33 -13.11 3.83
CA GLY A 288 -0.41 -14.31 3.41
C GLY A 288 0.23 -15.16 2.32
N GLN A 289 1.55 -15.15 2.17
CA GLN A 289 2.21 -15.87 1.07
C GLN A 289 2.01 -17.39 1.11
N GLU A 290 1.82 -17.98 2.31
CA GLU A 290 1.47 -19.39 2.50
C GLU A 290 -0.02 -19.59 2.83
N SER A 291 -0.88 -18.61 2.64
CA SER A 291 -2.29 -18.64 3.03
C SER A 291 -3.14 -19.63 2.23
N ALA A 292 -2.68 -20.05 1.05
CA ALA A 292 -3.39 -21.05 0.23
C ALA A 292 -3.59 -22.38 0.96
N GLU A 293 -2.70 -22.78 1.86
CA GLU A 293 -2.81 -24.01 2.66
C GLU A 293 -4.01 -23.94 3.63
N PHE A 294 -4.41 -22.74 4.03
CA PHE A 294 -5.50 -22.49 4.97
C PHE A 294 -6.76 -21.91 4.31
N ALA A 295 -6.86 -21.98 2.96
CA ALA A 295 -7.96 -21.39 2.23
C ALA A 295 -9.34 -21.83 2.72
N GLY A 296 -9.52 -23.12 3.07
CA GLY A 296 -10.76 -23.62 3.65
C GLY A 296 -11.10 -22.98 5.00
N ARG A 297 -10.10 -22.78 5.87
CA ARG A 297 -10.27 -22.13 7.17
C ARG A 297 -10.55 -20.63 7.03
N LEU A 298 -9.80 -19.96 6.14
CA LEU A 298 -10.00 -18.55 5.83
C LEU A 298 -11.41 -18.29 5.31
N LYS A 299 -11.89 -19.14 4.39
CA LYS A 299 -13.25 -19.06 3.86
C LYS A 299 -14.31 -19.31 4.94
N ALA A 300 -14.14 -20.34 5.76
CA ALA A 300 -15.09 -20.68 6.83
C ALA A 300 -15.21 -19.60 7.91
N GLN A 301 -14.14 -18.83 8.16
CA GLN A 301 -14.10 -17.74 9.14
C GLN A 301 -14.34 -16.36 8.52
N ASP A 302 -14.62 -16.27 7.22
CA ASP A 302 -14.75 -15.02 6.45
C ASP A 302 -13.57 -14.06 6.66
N VAL A 303 -12.34 -14.59 6.63
CA VAL A 303 -11.10 -13.85 6.81
C VAL A 303 -10.50 -13.53 5.45
N PRO A 304 -10.52 -12.27 5.00
CA PRO A 304 -9.89 -11.86 3.76
C PRO A 304 -8.37 -11.78 3.91
N VAL A 305 -7.68 -11.77 2.76
CA VAL A 305 -6.21 -11.72 2.70
C VAL A 305 -5.75 -10.50 1.91
N LEU A 306 -4.90 -9.66 2.50
CA LEU A 306 -4.11 -8.65 1.79
C LEU A 306 -2.82 -9.34 1.32
N LEU A 307 -2.86 -9.93 0.14
CA LEU A 307 -1.80 -10.81 -0.36
C LEU A 307 -0.60 -10.01 -0.85
N SER A 308 0.56 -10.32 -0.28
CA SER A 308 1.81 -9.66 -0.66
C SER A 308 2.27 -10.07 -2.06
N LEU A 309 2.49 -9.07 -2.90
CA LEU A 309 3.14 -9.22 -4.21
C LEU A 309 4.68 -9.08 -4.13
N ASN A 310 5.26 -9.00 -2.94
CA ASN A 310 6.72 -9.03 -2.77
C ASN A 310 7.23 -10.48 -2.93
N PHE A 311 7.32 -10.94 -4.17
CA PHE A 311 7.74 -12.32 -4.44
C PHE A 311 9.24 -12.50 -4.14
N PRO A 312 9.61 -13.65 -3.53
CA PRO A 312 10.99 -13.94 -3.20
C PRO A 312 11.84 -14.04 -4.46
N LYS A 313 12.89 -13.21 -4.55
CA LYS A 313 13.85 -13.19 -5.65
C LYS A 313 14.97 -14.19 -5.38
N ARG A 314 15.60 -14.69 -6.46
CA ARG A 314 16.82 -15.47 -6.32
C ARG A 314 17.92 -14.57 -5.77
N THR A 315 18.57 -15.01 -4.73
CA THR A 315 19.79 -14.35 -4.23
C THR A 315 20.98 -14.86 -5.07
N ALA A 316 21.77 -13.95 -5.61
CA ALA A 316 23.02 -14.34 -6.24
C ALA A 316 23.92 -15.02 -5.21
N ALA A 317 24.59 -16.10 -5.58
CA ALA A 317 25.54 -16.76 -4.71
C ALA A 317 26.67 -15.78 -4.35
N ALA A 318 27.04 -15.74 -3.08
CA ALA A 318 28.09 -14.86 -2.59
C ALA A 318 29.48 -15.26 -3.13
N ALA A 319 29.64 -16.53 -3.48
CA ALA A 319 30.85 -17.10 -4.05
C ALA A 319 30.47 -18.24 -5.02
N PRO A 320 31.36 -18.61 -6.00
CA PRO A 320 31.08 -19.68 -6.95
C PRO A 320 30.84 -21.05 -6.30
N ASP A 321 31.42 -21.30 -5.15
CA ASP A 321 31.37 -22.51 -4.35
C ASP A 321 30.38 -22.42 -3.17
N ALA A 322 29.53 -21.38 -3.14
CA ALA A 322 28.51 -21.26 -2.12
C ALA A 322 27.49 -22.39 -2.20
N ASP A 323 27.01 -22.85 -1.03
CA ASP A 323 25.99 -23.88 -0.94
C ASP A 323 24.73 -23.49 -1.74
N PRO A 324 24.09 -24.46 -2.43
CA PRO A 324 22.87 -24.21 -3.15
C PRO A 324 21.74 -23.81 -2.19
N GLU A 325 20.79 -23.03 -2.71
CA GLU A 325 19.60 -22.67 -1.92
C GLU A 325 18.84 -23.91 -1.45
N SER A 326 18.30 -23.85 -0.23
CA SER A 326 17.55 -24.96 0.33
C SER A 326 16.33 -25.32 -0.51
N MET A 327 15.90 -26.59 -0.50
CA MET A 327 14.70 -27.06 -1.17
C MET A 327 13.44 -26.35 -0.66
N GLU A 328 13.42 -25.94 0.60
CA GLU A 328 12.33 -25.15 1.19
C GLU A 328 12.24 -23.79 0.50
N THR A 329 13.35 -23.07 0.34
CA THR A 329 13.41 -21.78 -0.35
C THR A 329 12.96 -21.90 -1.81
N LEU A 330 13.42 -22.94 -2.51
CA LEU A 330 13.04 -23.19 -3.91
C LEU A 330 11.54 -23.48 -4.04
N ARG A 331 10.97 -24.32 -3.17
CA ARG A 331 9.53 -24.61 -3.14
C ARG A 331 8.71 -23.37 -2.82
N PHE A 332 9.10 -22.62 -1.80
CA PHE A 332 8.44 -21.37 -1.43
C PHE A 332 8.40 -20.40 -2.62
N ARG A 333 9.53 -20.18 -3.30
CA ARG A 333 9.62 -19.31 -4.49
C ARG A 333 8.74 -19.80 -5.64
N ALA A 334 8.61 -21.11 -5.84
CA ALA A 334 7.78 -21.69 -6.88
C ALA A 334 6.27 -21.63 -6.58
N GLU A 335 5.89 -21.67 -5.30
CA GLU A 335 4.48 -21.72 -4.88
C GLU A 335 3.86 -20.33 -4.66
N VAL A 336 4.62 -19.35 -4.19
CA VAL A 336 4.09 -18.00 -3.88
C VAL A 336 3.33 -17.35 -5.05
N PRO A 337 3.80 -17.39 -6.31
CA PRO A 337 3.04 -16.82 -7.44
C PRO A 337 1.68 -17.48 -7.70
N LYS A 338 1.49 -18.75 -7.25
CA LYS A 338 0.25 -19.52 -7.43
C LYS A 338 -0.77 -19.24 -6.34
N THR A 339 -0.38 -18.61 -5.23
CA THR A 339 -1.23 -18.41 -4.05
C THR A 339 -2.51 -17.66 -4.39
N ALA A 340 -2.44 -16.59 -5.20
CA ALA A 340 -3.61 -15.81 -5.59
C ALA A 340 -4.64 -16.66 -6.37
N GLY A 341 -4.19 -17.50 -7.31
CA GLY A 341 -5.05 -18.41 -8.05
C GLY A 341 -5.74 -19.44 -7.15
N LYS A 342 -5.01 -20.00 -6.18
CA LYS A 342 -5.55 -20.95 -5.20
C LYS A 342 -6.57 -20.31 -4.27
N LEU A 343 -6.34 -19.08 -3.79
CA LEU A 343 -7.29 -18.32 -2.97
C LEU A 343 -8.57 -18.02 -3.76
N ALA A 344 -8.42 -17.56 -5.02
CA ALA A 344 -9.56 -17.31 -5.91
C ALA A 344 -10.40 -18.57 -6.14
N ALA A 345 -9.77 -19.71 -6.44
CA ALA A 345 -10.44 -20.98 -6.64
C ALA A 345 -11.19 -21.46 -5.38
N ALA A 346 -10.65 -21.20 -4.19
CA ALA A 346 -11.31 -21.49 -2.92
C ALA A 346 -12.42 -20.47 -2.55
N GLY A 347 -12.58 -19.39 -3.30
CA GLY A 347 -13.53 -18.33 -3.02
C GLY A 347 -13.18 -17.50 -1.78
N VAL A 348 -11.91 -17.42 -1.42
CA VAL A 348 -11.41 -16.51 -0.38
C VAL A 348 -11.28 -15.10 -0.96
N LYS A 349 -11.84 -14.11 -0.27
CA LYS A 349 -11.69 -12.71 -0.67
C LYS A 349 -10.25 -12.25 -0.43
N PHE A 350 -9.63 -11.63 -1.43
CA PHE A 350 -8.28 -11.10 -1.27
C PHE A 350 -8.09 -9.80 -2.06
N ALA A 351 -7.12 -9.02 -1.63
CA ALA A 351 -6.61 -7.83 -2.32
C ALA A 351 -5.10 -7.92 -2.42
N PHE A 352 -4.51 -7.28 -3.43
CA PHE A 352 -3.06 -7.21 -3.56
C PHE A 352 -2.47 -6.05 -2.76
N GLN A 353 -1.28 -6.27 -2.18
CA GLN A 353 -0.53 -5.24 -1.48
C GLN A 353 0.96 -5.27 -1.87
N GLY A 354 1.56 -4.07 -1.93
CA GLY A 354 2.97 -3.89 -2.24
C GLY A 354 3.90 -4.22 -1.07
N GLY A 355 3.38 -4.25 0.16
CA GLY A 355 4.13 -4.62 1.37
C GLY A 355 5.28 -3.70 1.73
N GLY A 356 5.21 -2.43 1.35
CA GLY A 356 6.34 -1.52 1.52
C GLY A 356 7.53 -1.91 0.63
N ALA A 357 7.28 -2.63 -0.46
CA ALA A 357 8.28 -3.07 -1.42
C ALA A 357 9.12 -1.90 -1.94
N ALA A 358 10.37 -2.17 -2.23
CA ALA A 358 11.33 -1.17 -2.70
C ALA A 358 10.96 -0.57 -4.07
N SER A 359 10.04 -1.18 -4.82
CA SER A 359 9.63 -0.73 -6.14
C SER A 359 8.15 -0.97 -6.41
N VAL A 360 7.42 0.08 -6.69
CA VAL A 360 6.03 0.03 -7.17
C VAL A 360 5.91 -0.70 -8.52
N ASN A 361 6.95 -0.70 -9.33
CA ASN A 361 6.98 -1.40 -10.62
C ASN A 361 6.89 -2.93 -10.46
N ASP A 362 7.40 -3.47 -9.35
CA ASP A 362 7.31 -4.89 -9.05
C ASP A 362 5.85 -5.31 -8.78
N PHE A 363 4.98 -4.41 -8.32
CA PHE A 363 3.59 -4.73 -8.05
C PHE A 363 2.85 -5.22 -9.30
N LEU A 364 2.80 -4.41 -10.36
CA LEU A 364 2.12 -4.79 -11.61
C LEU A 364 2.79 -6.01 -12.27
N THR A 365 4.11 -6.09 -12.24
CA THR A 365 4.86 -7.24 -12.77
C THR A 365 4.47 -8.52 -12.05
N ASN A 366 4.40 -8.50 -10.72
CA ASN A 366 4.06 -9.68 -9.92
C ASN A 366 2.54 -9.99 -9.94
N ALA A 367 1.68 -8.99 -10.12
CA ALA A 367 0.26 -9.22 -10.40
C ALA A 367 0.07 -9.96 -11.74
N ILE A 368 0.79 -9.57 -12.79
CA ILE A 368 0.83 -10.28 -14.08
C ILE A 368 1.35 -11.71 -13.89
N LYS A 369 2.46 -11.87 -13.17
CA LYS A 369 3.02 -13.19 -12.88
C LYS A 369 2.02 -14.10 -12.15
N SER A 370 1.16 -13.54 -11.29
CA SER A 370 0.07 -14.31 -10.68
C SER A 370 -0.94 -14.80 -11.73
N THR A 371 -1.23 -14.01 -12.77
CA THR A 371 -2.12 -14.45 -13.85
C THR A 371 -1.50 -15.55 -14.72
N GLU A 372 -0.21 -15.52 -14.93
CA GLU A 372 0.56 -16.59 -15.59
C GLU A 372 0.58 -17.89 -14.76
N ASN A 373 0.32 -17.79 -13.46
CA ASN A 373 0.32 -18.90 -12.50
C ASN A 373 -1.09 -19.29 -12.00
N GLY A 374 -2.11 -19.07 -12.83
CA GLY A 374 -3.46 -19.61 -12.63
C GLY A 374 -4.50 -18.66 -12.05
N LEU A 375 -4.21 -17.37 -11.93
CA LEU A 375 -5.21 -16.37 -11.55
C LEU A 375 -5.87 -15.79 -12.82
N ALA A 376 -7.19 -15.73 -12.89
CA ALA A 376 -7.91 -15.05 -13.96
C ALA A 376 -7.57 -13.53 -13.97
N LYS A 377 -7.43 -12.93 -15.16
CA LYS A 377 -7.12 -11.49 -15.32
C LYS A 377 -8.16 -10.59 -14.63
N ASP A 378 -9.44 -10.93 -14.73
CA ASP A 378 -10.51 -10.18 -14.08
C ASP A 378 -10.41 -10.25 -12.54
N ALA A 379 -10.03 -11.41 -12.00
CA ALA A 379 -9.81 -11.57 -10.56
C ALA A 379 -8.56 -10.78 -10.10
N ALA A 380 -7.51 -10.72 -10.93
CA ALA A 380 -6.34 -9.89 -10.64
C ALA A 380 -6.69 -8.40 -10.63
N LEU A 381 -7.45 -7.93 -11.63
CA LEU A 381 -7.93 -6.56 -11.68
C LEU A 381 -8.81 -6.23 -10.48
N ARG A 382 -9.76 -7.12 -10.15
CA ARG A 382 -10.61 -6.95 -8.98
C ARG A 382 -9.79 -6.88 -7.68
N ALA A 383 -8.73 -7.68 -7.54
CA ALA A 383 -7.85 -7.68 -6.38
C ALA A 383 -7.03 -6.38 -6.23
N MET A 384 -6.88 -5.59 -7.31
CA MET A 384 -6.22 -4.29 -7.31
C MET A 384 -7.21 -3.10 -7.22
N THR A 385 -8.52 -3.33 -7.29
CA THR A 385 -9.52 -2.26 -7.39
C THR A 385 -10.67 -2.45 -6.41
N LEU A 386 -11.66 -3.26 -6.75
CA LEU A 386 -12.90 -3.41 -5.99
C LEU A 386 -12.73 -4.26 -4.72
N SER A 387 -11.92 -5.33 -4.74
CA SER A 387 -11.72 -6.18 -3.56
C SER A 387 -11.14 -5.42 -2.36
N PRO A 388 -10.07 -4.59 -2.49
CA PRO A 388 -9.62 -3.78 -1.37
C PRO A 388 -10.69 -2.80 -0.87
N ALA A 389 -11.46 -2.17 -1.78
CA ALA A 389 -12.54 -1.28 -1.39
C ALA A 389 -13.63 -2.00 -0.57
N GLU A 390 -13.99 -3.23 -0.95
CA GLU A 390 -14.92 -4.09 -0.19
C GLU A 390 -14.36 -4.52 1.16
N ILE A 391 -13.08 -4.91 1.22
CA ILE A 391 -12.43 -5.34 2.47
C ILE A 391 -12.38 -4.19 3.47
N PHE A 392 -12.14 -2.97 2.99
CA PHE A 392 -12.06 -1.77 3.82
C PHE A 392 -13.41 -1.09 4.06
N GLY A 393 -14.49 -1.57 3.42
CA GLY A 393 -15.84 -1.02 3.54
C GLY A 393 -15.94 0.40 3.01
N VAL A 394 -15.42 0.64 1.79
CA VAL A 394 -15.49 1.90 1.04
C VAL A 394 -15.90 1.68 -0.42
N ASN A 395 -16.46 0.51 -0.72
CA ASN A 395 -16.87 0.15 -2.08
C ASN A 395 -18.08 0.95 -2.59
N ASP A 396 -18.76 1.67 -1.74
CA ASP A 396 -19.75 2.69 -2.09
C ASP A 396 -19.14 3.97 -2.64
N ARG A 397 -17.85 4.24 -2.35
CA ARG A 397 -17.14 5.45 -2.74
C ARG A 397 -16.09 5.24 -3.82
N THR A 398 -15.43 4.07 -3.89
CA THR A 398 -14.31 3.81 -4.79
C THR A 398 -14.21 2.33 -5.19
N GLY A 399 -13.25 1.97 -6.06
CA GLY A 399 -12.93 0.59 -6.45
C GLY A 399 -13.62 0.09 -7.72
N SER A 400 -14.60 0.81 -8.24
CA SER A 400 -15.27 0.53 -9.52
C SER A 400 -15.69 1.82 -10.19
N ILE A 401 -15.98 1.75 -11.51
CA ILE A 401 -16.46 2.91 -12.28
C ILE A 401 -17.98 2.90 -12.28
N GLU A 402 -18.57 3.69 -11.41
CA GLU A 402 -20.01 3.84 -11.25
C GLU A 402 -20.36 5.30 -10.93
N THR A 403 -21.53 5.75 -11.37
CA THR A 403 -22.05 7.08 -11.07
C THR A 403 -22.13 7.31 -9.56
N GLY A 404 -21.67 8.48 -9.10
CA GLY A 404 -21.63 8.89 -7.69
C GLY A 404 -20.38 8.49 -6.92
N LYS A 405 -19.50 7.67 -7.48
CA LYS A 405 -18.20 7.32 -6.86
C LYS A 405 -17.14 8.37 -7.16
N ILE A 406 -16.11 8.38 -6.33
CA ILE A 406 -14.93 9.23 -6.53
C ILE A 406 -14.29 8.89 -7.88
N ALA A 407 -13.93 9.91 -8.63
CA ALA A 407 -13.30 9.77 -9.94
C ALA A 407 -11.81 9.40 -9.81
N ASN A 408 -11.56 8.22 -9.24
CA ASN A 408 -10.27 7.57 -9.17
C ASN A 408 -10.16 6.60 -10.36
N LEU A 409 -9.44 7.03 -11.43
CA LEU A 409 -9.39 6.33 -12.69
C LEU A 409 -7.94 6.18 -13.17
N THR A 410 -7.66 5.05 -13.83
CA THR A 410 -6.37 4.79 -14.48
C THR A 410 -6.60 4.53 -15.97
N VAL A 411 -6.01 5.36 -16.81
CA VAL A 411 -6.13 5.29 -18.27
C VAL A 411 -4.91 4.63 -18.88
N VAL A 412 -5.12 3.54 -19.59
CA VAL A 412 -4.05 2.68 -20.11
C VAL A 412 -4.16 2.53 -21.62
N ARG A 413 -3.05 2.65 -22.30
CA ARG A 413 -2.89 2.24 -23.70
C ARG A 413 -2.38 0.81 -23.76
N GLY A 414 -3.04 -0.05 -24.51
CA GLY A 414 -2.73 -1.48 -24.60
C GLY A 414 -3.46 -2.33 -23.55
N ASP A 415 -3.09 -3.62 -23.47
CA ASP A 415 -3.62 -4.54 -22.45
C ASP A 415 -2.85 -4.35 -21.14
N LEU A 416 -3.56 -4.07 -20.04
CA LEU A 416 -2.98 -3.90 -18.68
C LEU A 416 -2.11 -5.10 -18.28
N PHE A 417 -2.50 -6.31 -18.65
CA PHE A 417 -1.78 -7.54 -18.37
C PHE A 417 -0.85 -7.98 -19.52
N GLY A 418 -0.73 -7.16 -20.57
CA GLY A 418 0.16 -7.41 -21.70
C GLY A 418 1.57 -6.87 -21.49
N ALA A 419 2.49 -7.28 -22.40
CA ALA A 419 3.87 -6.81 -22.39
C ALA A 419 4.01 -5.33 -22.75
N GLN A 420 3.15 -4.82 -23.65
CA GLN A 420 3.15 -3.43 -24.09
C GLN A 420 1.94 -2.69 -23.51
N LYS A 421 2.16 -2.15 -22.31
CA LYS A 421 1.16 -1.28 -21.65
C LYS A 421 1.81 0.05 -21.31
N THR A 422 1.04 1.12 -21.44
CA THR A 422 1.46 2.46 -21.02
C THR A 422 0.32 3.13 -20.29
N ILE A 423 0.56 3.52 -19.03
CA ILE A 423 -0.36 4.37 -18.29
C ILE A 423 -0.19 5.78 -18.84
N THR A 424 -1.27 6.39 -19.30
CA THR A 424 -1.23 7.72 -19.95
C THR A 424 -1.75 8.82 -19.04
N HIS A 425 -2.81 8.54 -18.29
CA HIS A 425 -3.41 9.49 -17.36
C HIS A 425 -3.88 8.75 -16.10
N VAL A 426 -3.84 9.45 -14.99
CA VAL A 426 -4.44 9.02 -13.73
C VAL A 426 -5.31 10.16 -13.22
N PHE A 427 -6.54 9.84 -12.84
CA PHE A 427 -7.46 10.78 -12.20
C PHE A 427 -7.56 10.40 -10.73
N ILE A 428 -7.43 11.35 -9.84
CA ILE A 428 -7.55 11.15 -8.39
C ILE A 428 -8.40 12.28 -7.84
N ASP A 429 -9.55 11.92 -7.28
CA ASP A 429 -10.54 12.89 -6.80
C ASP A 429 -10.82 14.00 -7.85
N GLY A 430 -10.94 13.56 -9.11
CA GLY A 430 -11.14 14.43 -10.26
C GLY A 430 -9.92 15.22 -10.73
N THR A 431 -8.80 15.21 -10.00
CA THR A 431 -7.55 15.85 -10.45
C THR A 431 -6.84 14.97 -11.49
N VAL A 432 -6.48 15.54 -12.63
CA VAL A 432 -5.83 14.83 -13.74
C VAL A 432 -4.32 14.90 -13.64
N PHE A 433 -3.67 13.74 -13.73
CA PHE A 433 -2.22 13.61 -13.84
C PHE A 433 -1.88 12.96 -15.19
N GLU A 434 -1.21 13.70 -16.06
CA GLU A 434 -0.63 13.18 -17.30
C GLU A 434 0.68 12.46 -17.00
N ILE A 435 0.79 11.19 -17.36
CA ILE A 435 1.97 10.38 -17.11
C ILE A 435 2.87 10.43 -18.34
N LYS A 436 4.00 11.10 -18.21
CA LYS A 436 5.01 11.16 -19.25
C LYS A 436 5.86 9.89 -19.23
N PRO A 437 6.10 9.25 -20.38
CA PRO A 437 7.04 8.15 -20.47
C PRO A 437 8.39 8.57 -19.89
N PRO A 438 9.11 7.68 -19.18
CA PRO A 438 10.46 8.00 -18.73
C PRO A 438 11.30 8.43 -19.93
N ALA A 439 12.02 9.55 -19.81
CA ALA A 439 12.91 10.02 -20.85
C ALA A 439 13.89 8.90 -21.20
N GLN A 440 13.88 8.45 -22.44
CA GLN A 440 14.91 7.50 -22.90
C GLN A 440 16.26 8.17 -22.68
N PRO A 441 17.25 7.48 -22.09
CA PRO A 441 18.60 8.02 -22.04
C PRO A 441 19.02 8.36 -23.48
N GLN A 442 19.10 9.64 -23.78
CA GLN A 442 19.67 10.07 -25.05
C GLN A 442 21.12 9.59 -25.06
N GLY A 443 21.39 8.59 -25.88
CA GLY A 443 22.75 8.18 -26.19
C GLY A 443 23.47 9.39 -26.77
N GLY A 444 24.27 10.07 -25.96
CA GLY A 444 25.09 11.16 -26.41
C GLY A 444 26.00 10.66 -27.52
N PRO A 445 26.22 11.46 -28.61
CA PRO A 445 27.15 11.07 -29.66
C PRO A 445 28.57 10.98 -29.07
N GLY A 446 29.21 9.83 -29.28
CA GLY A 446 30.53 9.51 -28.77
C GLY A 446 31.56 10.58 -29.10
N GLY A 447 31.92 11.39 -28.11
CA GLY A 447 33.09 12.26 -28.16
C GLY A 447 34.36 11.44 -27.91
N ARG A 448 35.11 11.14 -28.98
CA ARG A 448 36.50 10.71 -28.87
C ARG A 448 37.31 11.89 -28.36
N GLY A 449 37.72 11.90 -27.09
CA GLY A 449 38.72 12.79 -26.54
C GLY A 449 40.10 12.13 -26.48
N PRO A 450 41.23 12.87 -26.64
CA PRO A 450 42.55 12.31 -26.79
C PRO A 450 43.16 11.81 -25.48
N ARG A 451 43.93 10.72 -25.58
CA ARG A 451 44.76 10.15 -24.52
C ARG A 451 45.76 11.19 -23.98
N GLY A 452 45.72 11.45 -22.71
CA GLY A 452 46.78 12.11 -21.95
C GLY A 452 47.03 11.33 -20.67
N GLY A 453 48.28 10.87 -20.49
CA GLY A 453 48.68 10.06 -19.34
C GLY A 453 48.83 10.89 -18.06
N GLY A 454 48.67 10.25 -16.92
CA GLY A 454 48.94 10.80 -15.57
C GLY A 454 48.55 9.81 -14.49
N GLN A 455 49.56 9.30 -13.77
CA GLN A 455 49.48 8.43 -12.60
C GLN A 455 48.77 9.11 -11.42
N GLY A 456 48.05 8.31 -10.58
CA GLY A 456 47.78 8.68 -9.18
C GLY A 456 46.48 8.14 -8.63
N GLY A 457 46.55 7.08 -7.90
CA GLY A 457 45.92 6.64 -6.66
C GLY A 457 44.46 6.91 -6.34
N GLY A 458 43.73 5.86 -5.96
CA GLY A 458 42.67 5.98 -4.93
C GLY A 458 41.26 5.57 -5.34
N GLN A 459 40.94 4.33 -5.09
CA GLN A 459 39.68 3.74 -4.55
C GLN A 459 38.33 4.38 -4.90
N GLY A 460 37.43 3.53 -5.41
CA GLY A 460 35.99 3.79 -5.40
C GLY A 460 35.27 3.42 -6.69
N ALA A 461 35.41 2.21 -7.22
CA ALA A 461 34.63 1.75 -8.36
C ALA A 461 33.29 1.16 -7.89
N ASN A 462 32.24 1.83 -8.29
CA ASN A 462 30.88 1.32 -8.30
C ASN A 462 30.75 0.36 -9.50
N PRO A 463 30.41 -0.92 -9.37
CA PRO A 463 30.20 -1.79 -10.52
C PRO A 463 28.79 -1.57 -11.06
N ALA A 464 28.69 -0.69 -12.04
CA ALA A 464 27.51 -0.64 -12.90
C ALA A 464 27.72 -1.63 -14.06
N ASN A 465 26.70 -2.46 -14.31
CA ASN A 465 26.46 -3.24 -15.53
C ASN A 465 27.61 -4.17 -16.01
N SER A 466 27.67 -5.35 -15.44
CA SER A 466 28.09 -6.53 -16.20
C SER A 466 26.88 -7.04 -17.00
N ALA A 467 26.87 -6.79 -18.32
CA ALA A 467 26.00 -7.53 -19.21
C ALA A 467 26.28 -9.04 -18.98
N GLU A 468 25.22 -9.81 -18.69
CA GLU A 468 25.33 -11.26 -18.61
C GLU A 468 25.95 -11.77 -19.91
N PRO A 469 27.00 -12.63 -19.87
CA PRO A 469 27.55 -13.17 -21.08
C PRO A 469 26.46 -14.00 -21.76
N ASN A 470 26.21 -13.70 -23.03
CA ASN A 470 25.32 -14.49 -23.86
C ASN A 470 25.92 -15.88 -24.06
N VAL A 471 25.45 -16.86 -23.30
CA VAL A 471 25.88 -18.24 -23.31
C VAL A 471 25.09 -19.11 -24.30
N ALA A 472 24.34 -18.50 -25.20
CA ALA A 472 23.68 -19.23 -26.28
C ALA A 472 24.69 -19.64 -27.33
N GLY A 473 24.96 -20.94 -27.46
CA GLY A 473 25.90 -21.50 -28.40
C GLY A 473 25.88 -23.04 -28.38
N THR A 474 26.48 -23.66 -29.38
CA THR A 474 26.65 -25.11 -29.42
C THR A 474 27.97 -25.46 -28.75
N TYR A 475 27.90 -26.22 -27.66
CA TYR A 475 29.07 -26.64 -26.88
C TYR A 475 29.39 -28.10 -27.17
N ALA A 476 30.65 -28.41 -27.47
CA ALA A 476 31.16 -29.79 -27.51
C ALA A 476 31.65 -30.17 -26.10
N ILE A 477 31.04 -31.18 -25.50
CA ILE A 477 31.42 -31.69 -24.18
C ILE A 477 32.26 -32.96 -24.42
N THR A 478 33.52 -32.93 -24.05
CA THR A 478 34.38 -34.12 -24.04
C THR A 478 34.40 -34.66 -22.61
N ILE A 479 33.79 -35.83 -22.38
CA ILE A 479 33.85 -36.52 -21.10
C ILE A 479 35.03 -37.48 -21.13
N GLN A 480 36.07 -37.19 -20.35
CA GLN A 480 37.16 -38.19 -20.09
C GLN A 480 36.74 -39.07 -18.91
N ALA A 481 36.56 -40.36 -19.18
CA ALA A 481 36.35 -41.32 -18.11
C ALA A 481 37.67 -41.55 -17.36
N PRO A 482 37.72 -41.53 -16.02
CA PRO A 482 38.94 -41.87 -15.30
C PRO A 482 39.22 -43.37 -15.40
N GLY A 483 40.34 -43.75 -16.03
CA GLY A 483 40.86 -45.09 -15.93
C GLY A 483 41.05 -45.90 -17.23
N GLN A 484 41.33 -45.25 -18.37
CA GLN A 484 41.95 -45.99 -19.49
C GLN A 484 43.20 -45.25 -19.98
N PRO A 485 44.31 -46.02 -20.27
CA PRO A 485 45.56 -45.43 -20.61
C PRO A 485 45.58 -44.71 -21.95
#